data_e32f1912515a0813063d4c0e4670e3bd
#
_entry.id   e32f1912515a0813063d4c0e4670e3bd
#
_cell.length_a   1.000
_cell.length_b   1.000
_cell.length_c   1.000
_cell.angle_alpha   90.00
_cell.angle_beta   90.00
_cell.angle_gamma   90.00
#
_symmetry.space_group_name_H-M   'P 1'
#
loop_
_entity.id
_entity.type
_entity.pdbx_description
1 polymer ?
#
loop_
_entity_poly.entity_id
_entity_poly.type
_entity_poly.pdbx_seq_one_letter_code
_entity_poly.pdbx_strand_id
1 'polypeptide(L)'
;MSCGQTELTPACKRTIGKDVIPIYYPPLWEMEHEALSLWKEFLGTKNDVIIVFGTGTSGVEASLNSILEPGDRFLVARNRMFGEIMSCMVEAAGGVAVRLPFPIGDPVDPDAVAAALAKDPSIKGFGVVHGETSVGVTNPIRELGAVARERDVLFLVDAISSFGSEALQVDDWGIDLCVVNGQKCLGAPQGNTFVSVSPRAWKVMGDRKQKIRGFYMNLRACQDYLTMVSAERRNWAAGTNQVEFALQEAPHPASPSFVLMQGIWASLVAMKEEGLAACIARHETAGRAIRAAVRTMNLGYLCRDERFADHAVTAVLLPDGIGDYQIRRHLYDRYGVVLGDGNMASWEVFKREVGRSYVRVGTMGEAARYHKVVYAVFSLGMALQDLGATADIDGAVRSAQAVYGTEKDRQ
;
A
#
# COMPACT_ATOMS: atom_id res chain seq x y z
N MET A 1 9.33 3.54 13.09
CA MET A 1 8.99 4.65 12.16
C MET A 1 9.47 4.41 10.71
N SER A 2 9.66 3.15 10.34
CA SER A 2 9.99 2.76 8.95
C SER A 2 8.80 2.96 8.01
N CYS A 3 9.06 3.29 6.74
CA CYS A 3 8.06 3.41 5.68
C CYS A 3 7.95 2.12 4.83
N GLY A 4 8.69 1.09 5.20
CA GLY A 4 8.72 -0.20 4.51
C GLY A 4 7.87 -1.24 5.22
N GLN A 5 8.55 -2.20 5.81
CA GLN A 5 7.97 -3.14 6.76
C GLN A 5 7.75 -2.44 8.08
N THR A 6 6.55 -2.60 8.65
CA THR A 6 6.19 -1.99 9.93
C THR A 6 6.25 -3.01 11.05
N GLU A 7 6.13 -2.55 12.28
CA GLU A 7 5.98 -3.44 13.41
C GLU A 7 4.68 -4.24 13.31
N LEU A 8 4.77 -5.52 13.61
CA LEU A 8 3.59 -6.38 13.67
C LEU A 8 2.68 -5.98 14.84
N THR A 9 1.37 -6.07 14.63
CA THR A 9 0.40 -5.88 15.70
C THR A 9 0.62 -6.90 16.83
N PRO A 10 0.23 -6.58 18.08
CA PRO A 10 0.29 -7.54 19.17
C PRO A 10 -0.49 -8.83 18.87
N ALA A 11 -1.64 -8.73 18.21
CA ALA A 11 -2.45 -9.88 17.80
C ALA A 11 -1.70 -10.76 16.79
N CYS A 12 -1.07 -10.16 15.78
CA CYS A 12 -0.25 -10.86 14.81
C CYS A 12 0.92 -11.61 15.49
N LYS A 13 1.70 -10.92 16.35
CA LYS A 13 2.83 -11.53 17.09
C LYS A 13 2.42 -12.75 17.88
N ARG A 14 1.26 -12.69 18.57
CA ARG A 14 0.73 -13.84 19.34
C ARG A 14 0.31 -14.99 18.43
N THR A 15 -0.17 -14.69 17.23
CA THR A 15 -0.72 -15.70 16.32
C THR A 15 0.37 -16.41 15.53
N ILE A 16 1.34 -15.70 14.99
CA ILE A 16 2.45 -16.31 14.21
C ILE A 16 3.42 -17.14 15.08
N GLY A 17 3.37 -16.97 16.40
CA GLY A 17 4.12 -17.79 17.35
C GLY A 17 3.45 -19.12 17.71
N LYS A 18 2.27 -19.42 17.17
CA LYS A 18 1.55 -20.68 17.37
C LYS A 18 1.88 -21.68 16.25
N ASP A 19 1.48 -22.92 16.46
CA ASP A 19 1.55 -23.96 15.42
C ASP A 19 0.74 -23.53 14.17
N VAL A 20 1.21 -24.00 13.03
CA VAL A 20 0.55 -23.73 11.75
C VAL A 20 -0.77 -24.52 11.70
N ILE A 21 -1.83 -23.87 11.29
CA ILE A 21 -3.12 -24.55 11.03
C ILE A 21 -2.90 -25.54 9.89
N PRO A 22 -3.27 -26.83 10.08
CA PRO A 22 -3.08 -27.86 9.06
C PRO A 22 -3.81 -27.50 7.76
N ILE A 23 -3.13 -27.66 6.63
CA ILE A 23 -3.74 -27.54 5.31
C ILE A 23 -4.76 -28.65 5.08
N TYR A 24 -5.74 -28.42 4.23
CA TYR A 24 -6.84 -29.36 3.89
C TYR A 24 -7.87 -29.59 5.01
N TYR A 25 -7.91 -28.73 6.03
CA TYR A 25 -8.84 -28.86 7.15
C TYR A 25 -9.67 -27.58 7.35
N PRO A 26 -10.91 -27.72 7.89
CA PRO A 26 -11.84 -26.61 8.06
C PRO A 26 -11.28 -25.35 8.72
N PRO A 27 -10.46 -25.42 9.81
CA PRO A 27 -9.96 -24.21 10.45
C PRO A 27 -9.17 -23.29 9.52
N LEU A 28 -8.43 -23.84 8.54
CA LEU A 28 -7.72 -23.03 7.57
C LEU A 28 -8.68 -22.35 6.59
N TRP A 29 -9.62 -23.09 6.04
CA TRP A 29 -10.58 -22.56 5.07
C TRP A 29 -11.51 -21.51 5.69
N GLU A 30 -11.89 -21.70 6.97
CA GLU A 30 -12.67 -20.73 7.73
C GLU A 30 -11.88 -19.44 7.94
N MET A 31 -10.61 -19.52 8.34
CA MET A 31 -9.71 -18.37 8.48
C MET A 31 -9.50 -17.61 7.15
N GLU A 32 -9.24 -18.34 6.06
CA GLU A 32 -9.11 -17.71 4.73
C GLU A 32 -10.40 -17.02 4.30
N HIS A 33 -11.53 -17.68 4.49
CA HIS A 33 -12.83 -17.11 4.15
C HIS A 33 -13.13 -15.84 4.97
N GLU A 34 -12.88 -15.88 6.27
CA GLU A 34 -13.05 -14.71 7.14
C GLU A 34 -12.11 -13.57 6.73
N ALA A 35 -10.83 -13.88 6.47
CA ALA A 35 -9.87 -12.88 6.02
C ALA A 35 -10.29 -12.22 4.69
N LEU A 36 -10.74 -13.01 3.71
CA LEU A 36 -11.24 -12.47 2.43
C LEU A 36 -12.52 -11.66 2.62
N SER A 37 -13.40 -12.06 3.54
CA SER A 37 -14.61 -11.30 3.87
C SER A 37 -14.28 -9.97 4.52
N LEU A 38 -13.31 -9.92 5.44
CA LEU A 38 -12.81 -8.70 6.06
C LEU A 38 -12.16 -7.77 5.02
N TRP A 39 -11.36 -8.32 4.08
CA TRP A 39 -10.82 -7.52 2.99
C TRP A 39 -11.92 -6.88 2.14
N LYS A 40 -12.98 -7.64 1.76
CA LYS A 40 -14.12 -7.09 1.02
C LYS A 40 -14.81 -5.97 1.79
N GLU A 41 -15.05 -6.17 3.08
CA GLU A 41 -15.66 -5.17 3.95
C GLU A 41 -14.83 -3.89 4.01
N PHE A 42 -13.53 -4.00 4.29
CA PHE A 42 -12.65 -2.85 4.45
C PHE A 42 -12.37 -2.10 3.14
N LEU A 43 -12.39 -2.82 2.01
CA LEU A 43 -12.24 -2.23 0.69
C LEU A 43 -13.55 -1.63 0.13
N GLY A 44 -14.68 -1.86 0.79
CA GLY A 44 -15.99 -1.43 0.29
C GLY A 44 -16.30 -2.07 -1.07
N THR A 45 -16.16 -3.40 -1.18
CA THR A 45 -16.30 -4.09 -2.47
C THR A 45 -17.07 -5.40 -2.39
N LYS A 46 -17.84 -5.68 -3.45
CA LYS A 46 -18.45 -6.97 -3.75
C LYS A 46 -17.61 -7.80 -4.73
N ASN A 47 -16.56 -7.23 -5.27
CA ASN A 47 -15.65 -7.88 -6.19
C ASN A 47 -15.00 -9.12 -5.59
N ASP A 48 -14.43 -9.98 -6.43
CA ASP A 48 -13.53 -11.02 -5.96
C ASP A 48 -12.27 -10.39 -5.36
N VAL A 49 -11.83 -10.94 -4.23
CA VAL A 49 -10.53 -10.61 -3.64
C VAL A 49 -9.64 -11.83 -3.78
N ILE A 50 -8.60 -11.70 -4.58
CA ILE A 50 -7.68 -12.77 -4.97
C ILE A 50 -6.42 -12.68 -4.12
N ILE A 51 -5.93 -13.82 -3.64
CA ILE A 51 -4.65 -13.92 -2.94
C ILE A 51 -3.53 -14.15 -3.96
N VAL A 52 -2.54 -13.27 -3.97
CA VAL A 52 -1.29 -13.43 -4.72
C VAL A 52 -0.17 -13.67 -3.70
N PHE A 53 0.50 -14.81 -3.80
CA PHE A 53 1.58 -15.16 -2.87
C PHE A 53 2.85 -14.39 -3.24
N GLY A 54 3.13 -13.37 -2.48
CA GLY A 54 4.26 -12.47 -2.71
C GLY A 54 4.05 -11.11 -2.04
N THR A 55 5.00 -10.22 -2.25
CA THR A 55 4.93 -8.84 -1.73
C THR A 55 3.94 -8.01 -2.55
N GLY A 56 3.61 -6.78 -2.11
CA GLY A 56 2.71 -5.89 -2.84
C GLY A 56 3.06 -5.72 -4.32
N THR A 57 4.35 -5.67 -4.64
CA THR A 57 4.87 -5.64 -6.00
C THR A 57 4.32 -6.78 -6.86
N SER A 58 4.23 -8.00 -6.30
CA SER A 58 3.69 -9.15 -7.03
C SER A 58 2.20 -9.00 -7.39
N GLY A 59 1.41 -8.33 -6.53
CA GLY A 59 0.00 -8.05 -6.82
C GLY A 59 -0.18 -7.05 -7.96
N VAL A 60 0.64 -6.00 -8.00
CA VAL A 60 0.62 -5.01 -9.10
C VAL A 60 1.08 -5.67 -10.40
N GLU A 61 2.17 -6.44 -10.36
CA GLU A 61 2.68 -7.17 -11.52
C GLU A 61 1.65 -8.20 -12.04
N ALA A 62 1.06 -9.00 -11.15
CA ALA A 62 0.03 -9.97 -11.52
C ALA A 62 -1.19 -9.28 -12.16
N SER A 63 -1.60 -8.12 -11.63
CA SER A 63 -2.69 -7.33 -12.19
C SER A 63 -2.39 -6.89 -13.62
N LEU A 64 -1.25 -6.24 -13.84
CA LEU A 64 -0.83 -5.75 -15.15
C LEU A 64 -0.61 -6.90 -16.14
N ASN A 65 0.08 -7.96 -15.72
CA ASN A 65 0.33 -9.14 -16.55
C ASN A 65 -0.96 -9.83 -16.98
N SER A 66 -2.00 -9.79 -16.14
CA SER A 66 -3.29 -10.45 -16.42
C SER A 66 -4.18 -9.64 -17.36
N ILE A 67 -4.10 -8.30 -17.36
CA ILE A 67 -4.96 -7.45 -18.21
C ILE A 67 -4.28 -6.99 -19.50
N LEU A 68 -2.95 -6.97 -19.59
CA LEU A 68 -2.22 -6.46 -20.75
C LEU A 68 -1.78 -7.57 -21.70
N GLU A 69 -1.95 -7.32 -22.99
CA GLU A 69 -1.34 -8.09 -24.08
C GLU A 69 -0.13 -7.33 -24.66
N PRO A 70 0.79 -8.01 -25.34
CA PRO A 70 1.91 -7.34 -25.96
C PRO A 70 1.49 -6.19 -26.89
N GLY A 71 2.06 -5.01 -26.63
CA GLY A 71 1.76 -3.79 -27.39
C GLY A 71 0.60 -2.97 -26.84
N ASP A 72 -0.17 -3.47 -25.86
CA ASP A 72 -1.22 -2.68 -25.19
C ASP A 72 -0.62 -1.44 -24.53
N ARG A 73 -1.25 -0.29 -24.75
CA ARG A 73 -0.84 0.97 -24.13
C ARG A 73 -1.54 1.15 -22.78
N PHE A 74 -0.76 1.46 -21.76
CA PHE A 74 -1.27 1.66 -20.40
C PHE A 74 -0.66 2.93 -19.81
N LEU A 75 -1.50 3.88 -19.39
CA LEU A 75 -1.04 5.12 -18.78
C LEU A 75 -0.70 4.90 -17.31
N VAL A 76 0.45 5.42 -16.88
CA VAL A 76 0.83 5.45 -15.48
C VAL A 76 0.96 6.90 -15.02
N ALA A 77 0.04 7.33 -14.15
CA ALA A 77 0.10 8.64 -13.52
C ALA A 77 1.13 8.61 -12.40
N ARG A 78 2.28 9.24 -12.65
CA ARG A 78 3.49 9.06 -11.88
C ARG A 78 3.91 10.35 -11.17
N ASN A 79 3.77 10.40 -9.87
CA ASN A 79 4.33 11.51 -9.08
C ASN A 79 5.64 11.15 -8.35
N ARG A 80 6.06 9.86 -8.34
CA ARG A 80 7.42 9.47 -7.97
C ARG A 80 7.69 7.96 -8.24
N MET A 81 8.42 7.33 -7.29
CA MET A 81 9.10 6.05 -7.47
C MET A 81 8.16 4.87 -7.70
N PHE A 82 7.10 4.72 -6.90
CA PHE A 82 6.23 3.54 -7.06
C PHE A 82 5.43 3.60 -8.35
N GLY A 83 5.08 4.82 -8.82
CA GLY A 83 4.55 5.00 -10.17
C GLY A 83 5.56 4.62 -11.27
N GLU A 84 6.85 4.91 -11.10
CA GLU A 84 7.87 4.46 -12.07
C GLU A 84 8.05 2.95 -12.06
N ILE A 85 8.06 2.32 -10.87
CA ILE A 85 8.10 0.86 -10.76
C ILE A 85 6.90 0.23 -11.49
N MET A 86 5.71 0.80 -11.32
CA MET A 86 4.51 0.36 -12.07
C MET A 86 4.71 0.49 -13.58
N SER A 87 5.34 1.57 -14.06
CA SER A 87 5.66 1.74 -15.47
C SER A 87 6.60 0.64 -16.00
N CYS A 88 7.62 0.29 -15.22
CA CYS A 88 8.52 -0.82 -15.55
C CYS A 88 7.76 -2.17 -15.59
N MET A 89 6.77 -2.37 -14.72
CA MET A 89 5.94 -3.59 -14.73
C MET A 89 5.05 -3.66 -15.97
N VAL A 90 4.50 -2.53 -16.45
CA VAL A 90 3.77 -2.48 -17.73
C VAL A 90 4.68 -2.97 -18.88
N GLU A 91 5.92 -2.50 -18.92
CA GLU A 91 6.89 -2.91 -19.93
C GLU A 91 7.30 -4.38 -19.77
N ALA A 92 7.48 -4.86 -18.56
CA ALA A 92 7.79 -6.26 -18.28
C ALA A 92 6.63 -7.19 -18.69
N ALA A 93 5.38 -6.77 -18.59
CA ALA A 93 4.22 -7.47 -19.10
C ALA A 93 4.12 -7.46 -20.65
N GLY A 94 5.00 -6.72 -21.32
CA GLY A 94 5.02 -6.57 -22.79
C GLY A 94 4.16 -5.42 -23.29
N GLY A 95 3.59 -4.62 -22.42
CA GLY A 95 2.83 -3.41 -22.74
C GLY A 95 3.72 -2.21 -23.05
N VAL A 96 3.10 -1.11 -23.45
CA VAL A 96 3.73 0.20 -23.66
C VAL A 96 3.32 1.14 -22.56
N ALA A 97 4.25 1.48 -21.67
CA ALA A 97 3.99 2.42 -20.59
C ALA A 97 3.91 3.87 -21.10
N VAL A 98 2.74 4.47 -21.02
CA VAL A 98 2.53 5.90 -21.26
C VAL A 98 2.73 6.63 -19.94
N ARG A 99 3.92 7.14 -19.69
CA ARG A 99 4.28 7.84 -18.45
C ARG A 99 3.71 9.25 -18.43
N LEU A 100 2.87 9.57 -17.46
CA LEU A 100 2.37 10.93 -17.21
C LEU A 100 3.01 11.42 -15.89
N PRO A 101 4.10 12.21 -15.95
CA PRO A 101 4.80 12.67 -14.77
C PRO A 101 4.12 13.89 -14.13
N PHE A 102 4.19 13.96 -12.80
CA PHE A 102 3.76 15.10 -11.99
C PHE A 102 4.93 15.63 -11.15
N PRO A 103 4.94 16.93 -10.79
CA PRO A 103 5.99 17.49 -9.96
C PRO A 103 6.11 16.80 -8.60
N ILE A 104 7.32 16.74 -8.07
CA ILE A 104 7.57 16.17 -6.74
C ILE A 104 6.83 16.94 -5.66
N GLY A 105 6.08 16.20 -4.83
CA GLY A 105 5.30 16.79 -3.74
C GLY A 105 3.91 17.25 -4.16
N ASP A 106 3.57 17.17 -5.44
CA ASP A 106 2.22 17.44 -5.93
C ASP A 106 1.44 16.12 -6.13
N PRO A 107 0.13 16.11 -5.93
CA PRO A 107 -0.72 14.98 -6.26
C PRO A 107 -0.86 14.84 -7.78
N VAL A 108 -1.37 13.69 -8.21
CA VAL A 108 -1.83 13.47 -9.58
C VAL A 108 -3.03 14.38 -9.85
N ASP A 109 -2.99 15.10 -10.95
CA ASP A 109 -4.09 15.96 -11.41
C ASP A 109 -5.07 15.14 -12.28
N PRO A 110 -6.34 14.96 -11.86
CA PRO A 110 -7.34 14.22 -12.62
C PRO A 110 -7.61 14.83 -14.02
N ASP A 111 -7.56 16.16 -14.16
CA ASP A 111 -7.80 16.82 -15.45
C ASP A 111 -6.66 16.52 -16.44
N ALA A 112 -5.42 16.47 -15.96
CA ALA A 112 -4.29 16.08 -16.78
C ALA A 112 -4.38 14.61 -17.24
N VAL A 113 -4.87 13.71 -16.37
CA VAL A 113 -5.13 12.30 -16.73
C VAL A 113 -6.24 12.22 -17.79
N ALA A 114 -7.35 12.92 -17.60
CA ALA A 114 -8.46 12.96 -18.55
C ALA A 114 -8.03 13.49 -19.93
N ALA A 115 -7.19 14.53 -19.95
CA ALA A 115 -6.63 15.10 -21.17
C ALA A 115 -5.69 14.11 -21.90
N ALA A 116 -4.85 13.40 -21.15
CA ALA A 116 -3.94 12.40 -21.71
C ALA A 116 -4.70 11.21 -22.33
N LEU A 117 -5.74 10.72 -21.67
CA LEU A 117 -6.63 9.66 -22.19
C LEU A 117 -7.42 10.12 -23.42
N ALA A 118 -7.91 11.37 -23.43
CA ALA A 118 -8.61 11.94 -24.59
C ALA A 118 -7.70 12.06 -25.82
N LYS A 119 -6.41 12.36 -25.60
CA LYS A 119 -5.42 12.51 -26.68
C LYS A 119 -5.04 11.17 -27.32
N ASP A 120 -5.12 10.09 -26.57
CA ASP A 120 -4.72 8.75 -27.02
C ASP A 120 -5.78 7.70 -26.67
N PRO A 121 -6.82 7.53 -27.52
CA PRO A 121 -7.87 6.54 -27.28
C PRO A 121 -7.42 5.07 -27.35
N SER A 122 -6.18 4.79 -27.72
CA SER A 122 -5.61 3.44 -27.72
C SER A 122 -5.16 2.98 -26.33
N ILE A 123 -5.16 3.87 -25.33
CA ILE A 123 -4.84 3.54 -23.94
C ILE A 123 -5.95 2.67 -23.34
N LYS A 124 -5.60 1.46 -22.96
CA LYS A 124 -6.53 0.43 -22.45
C LYS A 124 -6.96 0.68 -21.01
N GLY A 125 -6.13 1.36 -20.24
CA GLY A 125 -6.36 1.68 -18.85
C GLY A 125 -5.27 2.56 -18.27
N PHE A 126 -5.44 2.95 -17.01
CA PHE A 126 -4.38 3.66 -16.31
C PHE A 126 -4.21 3.17 -14.88
N GLY A 127 -3.02 3.41 -14.33
CA GLY A 127 -2.64 3.05 -12.98
C GLY A 127 -2.11 4.24 -12.20
N VAL A 128 -2.35 4.22 -10.90
CA VAL A 128 -1.87 5.22 -9.93
C VAL A 128 -1.56 4.56 -8.59
N VAL A 129 -0.58 5.12 -7.89
CA VAL A 129 -0.29 4.78 -6.50
C VAL A 129 -1.15 5.67 -5.60
N HIS A 130 -1.98 5.10 -4.71
CA HIS A 130 -2.83 5.90 -3.83
C HIS A 130 -1.99 6.71 -2.84
N GLY A 131 -1.12 6.05 -2.04
CA GLY A 131 -0.17 6.71 -1.15
C GLY A 131 1.25 6.57 -1.68
N GLU A 132 1.80 7.62 -2.33
CA GLU A 132 3.18 7.61 -2.85
C GLU A 132 4.16 7.91 -1.71
N THR A 133 4.55 6.88 -1.01
CA THR A 133 5.38 6.96 0.21
C THR A 133 6.80 7.44 -0.03
N SER A 134 7.27 7.50 -1.26
CA SER A 134 8.59 8.06 -1.57
C SER A 134 8.65 9.58 -1.37
N VAL A 135 7.49 10.25 -1.41
CA VAL A 135 7.36 11.71 -1.24
C VAL A 135 6.31 12.13 -0.20
N GLY A 136 5.54 11.19 0.36
CA GLY A 136 4.52 11.47 1.38
C GLY A 136 3.30 12.20 0.81
N VAL A 137 2.80 11.76 -0.35
CA VAL A 137 1.64 12.34 -1.05
C VAL A 137 0.57 11.27 -1.26
N THR A 138 -0.67 11.60 -0.95
CA THR A 138 -1.87 10.82 -1.28
C THR A 138 -2.51 11.36 -2.54
N ASN A 139 -2.88 10.48 -3.47
CA ASN A 139 -3.50 10.85 -4.74
C ASN A 139 -5.04 10.78 -4.68
N PRO A 140 -5.76 11.63 -5.43
CA PRO A 140 -7.23 11.76 -5.39
C PRO A 140 -7.92 10.62 -6.17
N ILE A 141 -7.97 9.42 -5.57
CA ILE A 141 -8.46 8.20 -6.24
C ILE A 141 -9.92 8.28 -6.64
N ARG A 142 -10.76 8.94 -5.83
CA ARG A 142 -12.18 9.12 -6.13
C ARG A 142 -12.40 9.89 -7.43
N GLU A 143 -11.71 10.99 -7.59
CA GLU A 143 -11.78 11.86 -8.77
C GLU A 143 -11.19 11.14 -10.01
N LEU A 144 -10.07 10.44 -9.83
CA LEU A 144 -9.47 9.62 -10.88
C LEU A 144 -10.38 8.46 -11.31
N GLY A 145 -11.11 7.85 -10.38
CA GLY A 145 -12.12 6.85 -10.69
C GLY A 145 -13.29 7.40 -11.52
N ALA A 146 -13.67 8.66 -11.31
CA ALA A 146 -14.66 9.33 -12.16
C ALA A 146 -14.13 9.50 -13.60
N VAL A 147 -12.85 9.87 -13.75
CA VAL A 147 -12.18 9.93 -15.06
C VAL A 147 -12.17 8.58 -15.76
N ALA A 148 -11.85 7.50 -15.03
CA ALA A 148 -11.83 6.14 -15.57
C ALA A 148 -13.20 5.72 -16.13
N ARG A 149 -14.27 6.01 -15.39
CA ARG A 149 -15.65 5.72 -15.81
C ARG A 149 -16.06 6.54 -17.04
N GLU A 150 -15.77 7.85 -17.04
CA GLU A 150 -16.09 8.74 -18.16
C GLU A 150 -15.40 8.32 -19.46
N ARG A 151 -14.16 7.85 -19.35
CA ARG A 151 -13.34 7.43 -20.49
C ARG A 151 -13.49 5.95 -20.85
N ASP A 152 -14.27 5.19 -20.10
CA ASP A 152 -14.47 3.74 -20.25
C ASP A 152 -13.14 2.95 -20.33
N VAL A 153 -12.17 3.27 -19.47
CA VAL A 153 -10.87 2.61 -19.40
C VAL A 153 -10.69 1.90 -18.06
N LEU A 154 -9.84 0.85 -18.01
CA LEU A 154 -9.52 0.14 -16.77
C LEU A 154 -8.78 1.05 -15.80
N PHE A 155 -9.09 0.91 -14.50
CA PHE A 155 -8.45 1.65 -13.43
C PHE A 155 -7.78 0.72 -12.42
N LEU A 156 -6.44 0.77 -12.36
CA LEU A 156 -5.60 0.06 -11.38
C LEU A 156 -5.15 1.01 -10.28
N VAL A 157 -5.37 0.63 -9.04
CA VAL A 157 -4.89 1.38 -7.86
C VAL A 157 -3.94 0.53 -7.04
N ASP A 158 -2.72 1.01 -6.85
CA ASP A 158 -1.81 0.52 -5.83
C ASP A 158 -2.13 1.19 -4.49
N ALA A 159 -2.88 0.51 -3.64
CA ALA A 159 -3.24 0.94 -2.30
C ALA A 159 -2.43 0.23 -1.20
N ILE A 160 -1.28 -0.34 -1.55
CA ILE A 160 -0.43 -1.11 -0.63
C ILE A 160 -0.08 -0.31 0.62
N SER A 161 0.26 0.96 0.46
CA SER A 161 0.72 1.81 1.56
C SER A 161 -0.40 2.58 2.25
N SER A 162 -1.49 2.87 1.54
CA SER A 162 -2.59 3.71 2.01
C SER A 162 -3.72 2.93 2.69
N PHE A 163 -3.83 1.62 2.44
CA PHE A 163 -4.85 0.81 3.11
C PHE A 163 -4.70 0.88 4.63
N GLY A 164 -5.77 1.30 5.32
CA GLY A 164 -5.81 1.47 6.77
C GLY A 164 -5.35 2.85 7.27
N SER A 165 -4.75 3.69 6.42
CA SER A 165 -4.43 5.09 6.74
C SER A 165 -5.25 6.11 5.96
N GLU A 166 -5.79 5.72 4.81
CA GLU A 166 -6.57 6.56 3.93
C GLU A 166 -7.94 5.93 3.65
N ALA A 167 -8.93 6.75 3.35
CA ALA A 167 -10.23 6.27 2.91
C ALA A 167 -10.10 5.56 1.55
N LEU A 168 -10.81 4.43 1.40
CA LEU A 168 -10.81 3.66 0.17
C LEU A 168 -12.17 2.96 0.01
N GLN A 169 -12.83 3.17 -1.13
CA GLN A 169 -14.14 2.59 -1.47
C GLN A 169 -14.08 2.09 -2.92
N VAL A 170 -13.70 0.82 -3.08
CA VAL A 170 -13.34 0.27 -4.40
C VAL A 170 -14.50 0.33 -5.39
N ASP A 171 -15.69 -0.14 -5.00
CA ASP A 171 -16.85 -0.17 -5.90
C ASP A 171 -17.36 1.24 -6.20
N ASP A 172 -17.53 2.07 -5.18
CA ASP A 172 -18.07 3.43 -5.33
C ASP A 172 -17.14 4.32 -6.16
N TRP A 173 -15.84 4.10 -6.06
CA TRP A 173 -14.84 4.88 -6.80
C TRP A 173 -14.51 4.29 -8.17
N GLY A 174 -15.09 3.14 -8.52
CA GLY A 174 -14.94 2.52 -9.85
C GLY A 174 -13.55 1.97 -10.11
N ILE A 175 -12.92 1.40 -9.09
CA ILE A 175 -11.60 0.78 -9.21
C ILE A 175 -11.77 -0.64 -9.75
N ASP A 176 -11.10 -0.96 -10.86
CA ASP A 176 -11.17 -2.30 -11.45
C ASP A 176 -10.21 -3.29 -10.81
N LEU A 177 -9.03 -2.81 -10.44
CA LEU A 177 -7.99 -3.59 -9.79
C LEU A 177 -7.44 -2.77 -8.63
N CYS A 178 -7.61 -3.25 -7.41
CA CYS A 178 -7.09 -2.62 -6.20
C CYS A 178 -6.14 -3.57 -5.49
N VAL A 179 -4.89 -3.16 -5.34
CA VAL A 179 -3.84 -3.97 -4.71
C VAL A 179 -3.59 -3.49 -3.30
N VAL A 180 -3.71 -4.40 -2.32
CA VAL A 180 -3.46 -4.15 -0.90
C VAL A 180 -2.57 -5.23 -0.30
N ASN A 181 -1.90 -4.92 0.82
CA ASN A 181 -0.98 -5.85 1.48
C ASN A 181 -0.93 -5.60 3.00
N GLY A 182 -0.47 -6.61 3.75
CA GLY A 182 -0.45 -6.57 5.22
C GLY A 182 0.69 -5.77 5.85
N GLN A 183 1.85 -5.62 5.20
CA GLN A 183 3.09 -5.13 5.83
C GLN A 183 3.19 -3.62 6.06
N LYS A 184 2.12 -2.88 5.80
CA LYS A 184 2.06 -1.42 5.94
C LYS A 184 1.16 -1.04 7.12
N CYS A 185 0.13 -0.24 6.90
CA CYS A 185 -0.72 0.26 7.99
C CYS A 185 -1.51 -0.82 8.73
N LEU A 186 -1.74 -2.00 8.13
CA LEU A 186 -2.33 -3.15 8.81
C LEU A 186 -1.40 -3.75 9.89
N GLY A 187 -0.08 -3.55 9.81
CA GLY A 187 0.87 -4.10 10.78
C GLY A 187 0.91 -5.63 10.79
N ALA A 188 0.85 -6.26 9.63
CA ALA A 188 0.91 -7.70 9.42
C ALA A 188 2.20 -8.11 8.66
N PRO A 189 2.52 -9.41 8.54
CA PRO A 189 3.66 -9.86 7.77
C PRO A 189 3.51 -9.56 6.28
N GLN A 190 4.63 -9.39 5.60
CA GLN A 190 4.66 -9.39 4.14
C GLN A 190 4.66 -10.83 3.60
N GLY A 191 4.24 -10.99 2.33
CA GLY A 191 4.36 -12.27 1.62
C GLY A 191 3.05 -12.80 1.05
N ASN A 192 1.92 -12.22 1.43
CA ASN A 192 0.63 -12.42 0.78
C ASN A 192 0.04 -11.06 0.42
N THR A 193 -0.33 -10.90 -0.83
CA THR A 193 -0.95 -9.69 -1.37
C THR A 193 -2.37 -10.01 -1.79
N PHE A 194 -3.26 -9.03 -1.69
CA PHE A 194 -4.67 -9.18 -2.04
C PHE A 194 -5.01 -8.21 -3.15
N VAL A 195 -5.74 -8.70 -4.14
CA VAL A 195 -6.17 -7.92 -5.29
C VAL A 195 -7.68 -8.01 -5.42
N SER A 196 -8.38 -6.90 -5.28
CA SER A 196 -9.79 -6.80 -5.67
C SER A 196 -9.86 -6.71 -7.18
N VAL A 197 -10.70 -7.56 -7.80
CA VAL A 197 -10.82 -7.69 -9.25
C VAL A 197 -12.27 -7.51 -9.67
N SER A 198 -12.57 -6.45 -10.43
CA SER A 198 -13.91 -6.15 -10.90
C SER A 198 -14.40 -7.16 -11.97
N PRO A 199 -15.72 -7.30 -12.16
CA PRO A 199 -16.26 -8.07 -13.28
C PRO A 199 -15.74 -7.60 -14.64
N ARG A 200 -15.50 -6.29 -14.81
CA ARG A 200 -14.93 -5.70 -16.02
C ARG A 200 -13.49 -6.15 -16.25
N ALA A 201 -12.68 -6.17 -15.20
CA ALA A 201 -11.30 -6.69 -15.28
C ALA A 201 -11.28 -8.19 -15.61
N TRP A 202 -12.17 -9.00 -15.00
CA TRP A 202 -12.32 -10.41 -15.35
C TRP A 202 -12.72 -10.62 -16.80
N LYS A 203 -13.64 -9.79 -17.32
CA LYS A 203 -14.03 -9.85 -18.72
C LYS A 203 -12.84 -9.58 -19.65
N VAL A 204 -12.05 -8.53 -19.37
CA VAL A 204 -10.85 -8.20 -20.15
C VAL A 204 -9.86 -9.36 -20.14
N MET A 205 -9.64 -10.00 -18.99
CA MET A 205 -8.79 -11.20 -18.89
C MET A 205 -9.34 -12.39 -19.68
N GLY A 206 -10.68 -12.53 -19.75
CA GLY A 206 -11.36 -13.59 -20.51
C GLY A 206 -11.33 -13.38 -22.02
N ASP A 207 -11.37 -12.14 -22.48
CA ASP A 207 -11.38 -11.75 -23.89
C ASP A 207 -9.97 -11.73 -24.54
N ARG A 208 -8.92 -12.03 -23.77
CA ARG A 208 -7.54 -12.05 -24.26
C ARG A 208 -7.36 -13.02 -25.43
N LYS A 209 -6.60 -12.59 -26.42
CA LYS A 209 -6.21 -13.41 -27.56
C LYS A 209 -4.98 -14.28 -27.27
N GLN A 210 -4.13 -13.81 -26.35
CA GLN A 210 -2.92 -14.51 -25.94
C GLN A 210 -3.04 -14.96 -24.49
N LYS A 211 -2.47 -16.13 -24.17
CA LYS A 211 -2.41 -16.60 -22.78
C LYS A 211 -1.64 -15.61 -21.90
N ILE A 212 -2.05 -15.50 -20.63
CA ILE A 212 -1.33 -14.73 -19.64
C ILE A 212 0.09 -15.29 -19.52
N ARG A 213 1.08 -14.41 -19.58
CA ARG A 213 2.48 -14.80 -19.45
C ARG A 213 2.83 -15.13 -18.02
N GLY A 214 3.54 -16.22 -17.84
CA GLY A 214 3.91 -16.69 -16.52
C GLY A 214 2.75 -17.40 -15.79
N PHE A 215 3.13 -18.29 -14.91
CA PHE A 215 2.18 -19.11 -14.17
C PHE A 215 1.91 -18.51 -12.78
N TYR A 216 2.93 -17.92 -12.16
CA TYR A 216 2.85 -17.41 -10.79
C TYR A 216 2.13 -16.04 -10.70
N MET A 217 2.48 -15.09 -11.57
CA MET A 217 1.87 -13.75 -11.63
C MET A 217 0.68 -13.76 -12.60
N ASN A 218 -0.35 -14.58 -12.26
CA ASN A 218 -1.52 -14.82 -13.09
C ASN A 218 -2.76 -14.86 -12.20
N LEU A 219 -3.59 -13.81 -12.27
CA LEU A 219 -4.79 -13.69 -11.42
C LEU A 219 -5.82 -14.79 -11.70
N ARG A 220 -5.88 -15.33 -12.93
CA ARG A 220 -6.80 -16.44 -13.25
C ARG A 220 -6.37 -17.73 -12.57
N ALA A 221 -5.07 -18.05 -12.57
CA ALA A 221 -4.56 -19.20 -11.83
C ALA A 221 -4.76 -19.05 -10.31
N CYS A 222 -4.65 -17.83 -9.79
CA CYS A 222 -4.96 -17.53 -8.39
C CYS A 222 -6.47 -17.68 -8.10
N GLN A 223 -7.35 -17.31 -9.05
CA GLN A 223 -8.80 -17.52 -8.94
C GLN A 223 -9.15 -19.02 -8.95
N ASP A 224 -8.50 -19.80 -9.80
CA ASP A 224 -8.67 -21.26 -9.85
C ASP A 224 -8.30 -21.92 -8.51
N TYR A 225 -7.23 -21.44 -7.84
CA TYR A 225 -6.88 -21.86 -6.48
C TYR A 225 -8.04 -21.62 -5.49
N LEU A 226 -8.61 -20.43 -5.45
CA LEU A 226 -9.72 -20.10 -4.55
C LEU A 226 -10.99 -20.91 -4.88
N THR A 227 -11.22 -21.19 -6.15
CA THR A 227 -12.32 -22.06 -6.60
C THR A 227 -12.13 -23.48 -6.08
N MET A 228 -10.91 -24.01 -6.17
CA MET A 228 -10.55 -25.34 -5.63
C MET A 228 -10.75 -25.38 -4.11
N VAL A 229 -10.21 -24.42 -3.35
CA VAL A 229 -10.37 -24.35 -1.89
C VAL A 229 -11.84 -24.28 -1.49
N SER A 230 -12.63 -23.50 -2.21
CA SER A 230 -14.08 -23.41 -1.97
C SER A 230 -14.82 -24.72 -2.24
N ALA A 231 -14.41 -25.48 -3.26
CA ALA A 231 -14.95 -26.81 -3.56
C ALA A 231 -14.60 -27.84 -2.49
N GLU A 232 -13.34 -27.87 -2.05
CA GLU A 232 -12.86 -28.72 -0.95
C GLU A 232 -13.65 -28.47 0.33
N ARG A 233 -13.88 -27.21 0.68
CA ARG A 233 -14.68 -26.82 1.85
C ARG A 233 -16.12 -27.36 1.77
N ARG A 234 -16.77 -27.26 0.59
CA ARG A 234 -18.13 -27.80 0.39
C ARG A 234 -18.15 -29.33 0.49
N ASN A 235 -17.18 -30.00 -0.11
CA ASN A 235 -17.06 -31.44 -0.08
C ASN A 235 -16.87 -31.99 1.34
N TRP A 236 -16.02 -31.31 2.12
CA TRP A 236 -15.83 -31.65 3.52
C TRP A 236 -17.13 -31.53 4.33
N ALA A 237 -17.84 -30.42 4.18
CA ALA A 237 -19.12 -30.20 4.88
C ALA A 237 -20.21 -31.24 4.49
N ALA A 238 -20.18 -31.69 3.24
CA ALA A 238 -21.12 -32.70 2.72
C ALA A 238 -20.65 -34.15 2.97
N GLY A 239 -19.43 -34.39 3.41
CA GLY A 239 -18.83 -35.72 3.54
C GLY A 239 -18.67 -36.44 2.19
N THR A 240 -18.39 -35.68 1.12
CA THR A 240 -18.28 -36.18 -0.26
C THR A 240 -16.91 -35.85 -0.87
N ASN A 241 -16.57 -36.55 -1.96
CA ASN A 241 -15.37 -36.29 -2.76
C ASN A 241 -15.75 -35.85 -4.19
N GLN A 242 -16.87 -35.18 -4.38
CA GLN A 242 -17.29 -34.75 -5.70
C GLN A 242 -16.49 -33.52 -6.11
N VAL A 243 -15.57 -33.68 -7.05
CA VAL A 243 -14.77 -32.60 -7.63
C VAL A 243 -15.33 -32.25 -9.00
N GLU A 244 -16.42 -31.51 -9.04
CA GLU A 244 -16.90 -30.87 -10.27
C GLU A 244 -16.62 -29.35 -10.22
N PHE A 245 -15.43 -28.97 -10.65
CA PHE A 245 -15.16 -27.55 -10.93
C PHE A 245 -14.34 -27.45 -12.23
N ALA A 246 -14.75 -26.52 -13.07
CA ALA A 246 -13.99 -26.17 -14.25
C ALA A 246 -12.89 -25.17 -13.87
N LEU A 247 -11.65 -25.58 -13.93
CA LEU A 247 -10.51 -24.67 -13.83
C LEU A 247 -10.32 -23.97 -15.19
N GLN A 248 -10.04 -22.66 -15.15
CA GLN A 248 -9.84 -21.87 -16.36
C GLN A 248 -8.41 -22.00 -16.90
N GLU A 249 -7.46 -22.22 -16.01
CA GLU A 249 -6.06 -22.43 -16.36
C GLU A 249 -5.49 -23.66 -15.65
N ALA A 250 -4.95 -23.48 -14.48
CA ALA A 250 -4.48 -24.53 -13.59
C ALA A 250 -4.41 -23.93 -12.19
N PRO A 251 -4.70 -24.69 -11.13
CA PRO A 251 -4.62 -24.17 -9.78
C PRO A 251 -3.21 -23.67 -9.51
N HIS A 252 -3.12 -22.50 -8.85
CA HIS A 252 -1.83 -21.90 -8.51
C HIS A 252 -0.95 -22.92 -7.76
N PRO A 253 0.28 -23.18 -8.20
CA PRO A 253 1.09 -24.30 -7.73
C PRO A 253 1.72 -24.06 -6.37
N ALA A 254 1.71 -22.82 -5.89
CA ALA A 254 2.39 -22.48 -4.65
C ALA A 254 1.49 -22.80 -3.46
N SER A 255 1.99 -23.54 -2.51
CA SER A 255 1.39 -23.60 -1.20
C SER A 255 1.41 -22.20 -0.59
N PRO A 256 0.27 -21.69 -0.11
CA PRO A 256 0.24 -20.43 0.61
C PRO A 256 1.18 -20.46 1.80
N SER A 257 1.77 -19.30 2.13
CA SER A 257 2.46 -19.18 3.40
C SER A 257 1.43 -19.02 4.52
N PHE A 258 1.00 -20.13 5.09
CA PHE A 258 -0.09 -20.17 6.07
C PHE A 258 0.24 -19.40 7.34
N VAL A 259 1.49 -19.43 7.82
CA VAL A 259 1.92 -18.62 8.97
C VAL A 259 1.71 -17.13 8.70
N LEU A 260 2.06 -16.67 7.49
CA LEU A 260 1.84 -15.26 7.11
C LEU A 260 0.35 -14.96 6.99
N MET A 261 -0.43 -15.89 6.45
CA MET A 261 -1.88 -15.75 6.34
C MET A 261 -2.55 -15.67 7.72
N GLN A 262 -2.14 -16.52 8.67
CA GLN A 262 -2.59 -16.46 10.07
C GLN A 262 -2.29 -15.09 10.70
N GLY A 263 -1.09 -14.56 10.46
CA GLY A 263 -0.70 -13.23 10.95
C GLY A 263 -1.52 -12.09 10.33
N ILE A 264 -1.81 -12.17 9.02
CA ILE A 264 -2.65 -11.19 8.32
C ILE A 264 -4.08 -11.24 8.84
N TRP A 265 -4.67 -12.44 8.94
CA TRP A 265 -5.99 -12.62 9.51
C TRP A 265 -6.10 -12.03 10.92
N ALA A 266 -5.16 -12.33 11.81
CA ALA A 266 -5.15 -11.78 13.17
C ALA A 266 -5.08 -10.24 13.18
N SER A 267 -4.35 -9.64 12.26
CA SER A 267 -4.29 -8.18 12.13
C SER A 267 -5.57 -7.58 11.55
N LEU A 268 -6.24 -8.28 10.62
CA LEU A 268 -7.54 -7.86 10.08
C LEU A 268 -8.63 -7.90 11.17
N VAL A 269 -8.64 -8.96 11.99
CA VAL A 269 -9.56 -9.06 13.14
C VAL A 269 -9.31 -7.93 14.14
N ALA A 270 -8.05 -7.65 14.47
CA ALA A 270 -7.70 -6.53 15.35
C ALA A 270 -8.11 -5.16 14.75
N MET A 271 -7.97 -4.98 13.44
CA MET A 271 -8.45 -3.77 12.75
C MET A 271 -9.99 -3.68 12.78
N LYS A 272 -10.69 -4.79 12.69
CA LYS A 272 -12.15 -4.85 12.85
C LYS A 272 -12.58 -4.42 14.25
N GLU A 273 -11.87 -4.89 15.27
CA GLU A 273 -12.11 -4.52 16.69
C GLU A 273 -11.83 -3.03 16.95
N GLU A 274 -10.75 -2.48 16.39
CA GLU A 274 -10.44 -1.04 16.46
C GLU A 274 -11.47 -0.21 15.67
N GLY A 275 -11.95 -0.73 14.56
CA GLY A 275 -12.77 -0.05 13.56
C GLY A 275 -11.91 0.67 12.52
N LEU A 276 -12.19 0.44 11.20
CA LEU A 276 -11.42 1.04 10.10
C LEU A 276 -11.37 2.57 10.18
N ALA A 277 -12.49 3.23 10.49
CA ALA A 277 -12.54 4.68 10.62
C ALA A 277 -11.64 5.19 11.76
N ALA A 278 -11.61 4.50 12.90
CA ALA A 278 -10.71 4.84 14.01
C ALA A 278 -9.24 4.61 13.65
N CYS A 279 -8.95 3.52 12.92
CA CYS A 279 -7.62 3.24 12.42
C CYS A 279 -7.12 4.36 11.48
N ILE A 280 -7.96 4.82 10.53
CA ILE A 280 -7.64 5.94 9.62
C ILE A 280 -7.41 7.22 10.42
N ALA A 281 -8.31 7.57 11.34
CA ALA A 281 -8.19 8.77 12.17
C ALA A 281 -6.91 8.76 13.02
N ARG A 282 -6.50 7.61 13.53
CA ARG A 282 -5.24 7.45 14.26
C ARG A 282 -4.02 7.76 13.38
N HIS A 283 -4.00 7.27 12.14
CA HIS A 283 -2.92 7.57 11.20
C HIS A 283 -2.91 9.06 10.79
N GLU A 284 -4.07 9.63 10.51
CA GLU A 284 -4.21 11.06 10.21
C GLU A 284 -3.65 11.91 11.35
N THR A 285 -4.07 11.63 12.60
CA THR A 285 -3.60 12.34 13.77
C THR A 285 -2.08 12.21 13.93
N ALA A 286 -1.53 11.01 13.76
CA ALA A 286 -0.10 10.78 13.84
C ALA A 286 0.69 11.53 12.75
N GLY A 287 0.24 11.50 11.50
CA GLY A 287 0.84 12.24 10.40
C GLY A 287 0.82 13.75 10.63
N ARG A 288 -0.32 14.30 11.08
CA ARG A 288 -0.46 15.72 11.43
C ARG A 288 0.45 16.11 12.59
N ALA A 289 0.61 15.25 13.60
CA ALA A 289 1.50 15.48 14.73
C ALA A 289 2.98 15.56 14.30
N ILE A 290 3.43 14.66 13.43
CA ILE A 290 4.78 14.71 12.84
C ILE A 290 4.96 16.02 12.06
N ARG A 291 4.02 16.39 11.19
CA ARG A 291 4.13 17.63 10.39
C ARG A 291 4.12 18.89 11.25
N ALA A 292 3.33 18.94 12.32
CA ALA A 292 3.34 20.04 13.28
C ALA A 292 4.70 20.18 13.98
N ALA A 293 5.27 19.07 14.44
CA ALA A 293 6.60 19.05 15.06
C ALA A 293 7.71 19.48 14.09
N VAL A 294 7.67 18.97 12.87
CA VAL A 294 8.63 19.32 11.80
C VAL A 294 8.65 20.82 11.52
N ARG A 295 7.46 21.44 11.41
CA ARG A 295 7.34 22.90 11.25
C ARG A 295 7.92 23.66 12.45
N THR A 296 7.69 23.19 13.67
CA THR A 296 8.23 23.83 14.88
C THR A 296 9.77 23.74 14.94
N MET A 297 10.36 22.67 14.39
CA MET A 297 11.80 22.54 14.22
C MET A 297 12.34 23.39 13.04
N ASN A 298 11.51 24.20 12.40
CA ASN A 298 11.85 24.99 11.20
C ASN A 298 12.32 24.12 10.02
N LEU A 299 11.76 22.91 9.90
CA LEU A 299 11.98 22.00 8.78
C LEU A 299 10.79 22.04 7.83
N GLY A 300 11.05 21.74 6.54
CA GLY A 300 10.03 21.51 5.54
C GLY A 300 9.76 20.01 5.31
N TYR A 301 8.79 19.72 4.48
CA TYR A 301 8.52 18.39 3.94
C TYR A 301 8.14 18.49 2.47
N LEU A 302 8.19 17.35 1.74
CA LEU A 302 8.08 17.39 0.27
C LEU A 302 6.65 17.66 -0.22
N CYS A 303 5.61 17.16 0.47
CA CYS A 303 4.23 17.43 0.09
C CYS A 303 3.93 18.94 0.14
N ARG A 304 3.45 19.52 -0.97
CA ARG A 304 3.23 20.95 -1.12
C ARG A 304 1.85 21.40 -0.67
N ASP A 305 0.87 20.54 -0.77
CA ASP A 305 -0.51 20.80 -0.37
C ASP A 305 -0.91 19.87 0.77
N GLU A 306 -1.13 20.41 1.96
CA GLU A 306 -1.47 19.67 3.17
C GLU A 306 -2.71 18.77 3.01
N ARG A 307 -3.62 19.11 2.09
CA ARG A 307 -4.81 18.29 1.79
C ARG A 307 -4.48 16.93 1.19
N PHE A 308 -3.31 16.83 0.58
CA PHE A 308 -2.79 15.60 -0.04
C PHE A 308 -1.58 15.02 0.71
N ALA A 309 -1.33 15.50 1.93
CA ALA A 309 -0.26 14.97 2.74
C ALA A 309 -0.63 13.58 3.26
N ASP A 310 0.17 12.58 2.90
CA ASP A 310 -0.01 11.17 3.29
C ASP A 310 -0.08 11.03 4.82
N HIS A 311 -1.08 10.31 5.33
CA HIS A 311 -1.25 10.09 6.76
C HIS A 311 -0.21 9.13 7.34
N ALA A 312 0.32 8.25 6.51
CA ALA A 312 1.24 7.19 6.93
C ALA A 312 2.72 7.56 6.77
N VAL A 313 3.06 8.59 5.97
CA VAL A 313 4.45 8.99 5.73
C VAL A 313 4.59 10.51 5.59
N THR A 314 5.57 11.06 6.30
CA THR A 314 6.02 12.44 6.10
C THR A 314 7.46 12.44 5.58
N ALA A 315 7.69 12.98 4.39
CA ALA A 315 9.01 13.12 3.77
C ALA A 315 9.66 14.45 4.21
N VAL A 316 10.46 14.42 5.27
CA VAL A 316 11.03 15.58 5.98
C VAL A 316 12.31 16.01 5.31
N LEU A 317 12.38 17.27 4.87
CA LEU A 317 13.57 17.90 4.31
C LEU A 317 14.61 18.17 5.41
N LEU A 318 15.85 17.76 5.18
CA LEU A 318 16.94 17.96 6.13
C LEU A 318 17.60 19.33 5.96
N PRO A 319 18.21 19.88 7.02
CA PRO A 319 19.06 21.07 6.93
C PRO A 319 20.25 20.82 6.02
N ASP A 320 20.79 21.88 5.44
CA ASP A 320 22.01 21.83 4.65
C ASP A 320 23.17 21.28 5.49
N GLY A 321 23.99 20.44 4.89
CA GLY A 321 25.12 19.79 5.54
C GLY A 321 24.78 18.48 6.28
N ILE A 322 23.50 18.11 6.46
CA ILE A 322 23.09 16.85 7.06
C ILE A 322 22.55 15.91 5.96
N GLY A 323 23.26 14.79 5.76
CA GLY A 323 22.84 13.74 4.84
C GLY A 323 21.83 12.75 5.45
N ASP A 324 20.97 12.18 4.60
CA ASP A 324 19.96 11.20 5.04
C ASP A 324 20.58 9.97 5.69
N TYR A 325 21.66 9.43 5.16
CA TYR A 325 22.39 8.28 5.74
C TYR A 325 22.98 8.65 7.10
N GLN A 326 23.54 9.84 7.25
CA GLN A 326 24.15 10.31 8.49
C GLN A 326 23.15 10.38 9.63
N ILE A 327 22.00 11.05 9.41
CA ILE A 327 20.98 11.19 10.46
C ILE A 327 20.28 9.86 10.76
N ARG A 328 19.99 9.02 9.74
CA ARG A 328 19.37 7.71 9.95
C ARG A 328 20.26 6.78 10.76
N ARG A 329 21.56 6.75 10.46
CA ARG A 329 22.54 5.97 11.25
C ARG A 329 22.62 6.49 12.68
N HIS A 330 22.71 7.82 12.87
CA HIS A 330 22.75 8.41 14.20
C HIS A 330 21.50 8.09 15.03
N LEU A 331 20.31 8.20 14.43
CA LEU A 331 19.04 7.83 15.06
C LEU A 331 19.00 6.35 15.46
N TYR A 332 19.48 5.47 14.60
CA TYR A 332 19.52 4.04 14.89
C TYR A 332 20.48 3.73 16.03
N ASP A 333 21.73 4.23 15.96
CA ASP A 333 22.80 3.91 16.91
C ASP A 333 22.55 4.50 18.32
N ARG A 334 21.97 5.72 18.39
CA ARG A 334 21.79 6.45 19.65
C ARG A 334 20.41 6.34 20.26
N TYR A 335 19.37 6.23 19.44
CA TYR A 335 17.98 6.32 19.89
C TYR A 335 17.16 5.07 19.53
N GLY A 336 17.71 4.09 18.81
CA GLY A 336 16.98 2.91 18.36
C GLY A 336 15.85 3.22 17.39
N VAL A 337 15.87 4.40 16.73
CA VAL A 337 14.81 4.84 15.82
C VAL A 337 15.20 4.56 14.37
N VAL A 338 14.34 3.81 13.68
CA VAL A 338 14.51 3.50 12.25
C VAL A 338 13.60 4.41 11.43
N LEU A 339 14.18 5.25 10.58
CA LEU A 339 13.47 6.05 9.59
C LEU A 339 13.64 5.49 8.17
N GLY A 340 12.71 5.84 7.28
CA GLY A 340 12.82 5.52 5.87
C GLY A 340 13.89 6.37 5.17
N ASP A 341 14.57 5.75 4.22
CA ASP A 341 15.53 6.38 3.32
C ASP A 341 14.82 7.37 2.39
N GLY A 342 15.30 8.61 2.33
CA GLY A 342 14.77 9.64 1.45
C GLY A 342 15.21 9.48 -0.01
N ASN A 343 16.47 9.12 -0.20
CA ASN A 343 17.06 9.07 -1.55
C ASN A 343 16.81 7.75 -2.29
N MET A 344 16.21 6.75 -1.60
CA MET A 344 15.99 5.38 -2.11
C MET A 344 17.19 4.91 -2.94
N ALA A 345 18.26 4.62 -2.25
CA ALA A 345 19.70 4.58 -2.59
C ALA A 345 20.12 3.99 -3.96
N SER A 346 19.23 3.38 -4.73
CA SER A 346 19.57 2.65 -5.95
C SER A 346 19.22 3.36 -7.28
N TRP A 347 18.44 4.44 -7.26
CA TRP A 347 17.99 5.09 -8.50
C TRP A 347 18.47 6.54 -8.57
N GLU A 348 19.64 6.73 -9.16
CA GLU A 348 20.29 8.05 -9.29
C GLU A 348 19.43 9.12 -9.97
N VAL A 349 18.51 8.72 -10.86
CA VAL A 349 17.56 9.62 -11.52
C VAL A 349 16.75 10.41 -10.50
N PHE A 350 16.35 9.76 -9.39
CA PHE A 350 15.53 10.40 -8.36
C PHE A 350 16.32 11.28 -7.37
N LYS A 351 17.62 11.03 -7.19
CA LYS A 351 18.45 11.85 -6.30
C LYS A 351 18.58 13.29 -6.80
N ARG A 352 18.68 13.48 -8.11
CA ARG A 352 18.89 14.79 -8.74
C ARG A 352 17.64 15.66 -8.73
N GLU A 353 16.44 15.06 -8.72
CA GLU A 353 15.19 15.82 -8.85
C GLU A 353 14.80 16.59 -7.59
N VAL A 354 15.11 16.10 -6.38
CA VAL A 354 14.76 16.78 -5.11
C VAL A 354 15.75 17.90 -4.76
N GLY A 355 17.03 17.75 -5.15
CA GLY A 355 18.08 18.72 -4.90
C GLY A 355 18.51 18.89 -3.43
N ARG A 356 17.83 18.26 -2.47
CA ARG A 356 18.11 18.29 -1.02
C ARG A 356 17.98 16.91 -0.40
N SER A 357 18.71 16.67 0.68
CA SER A 357 18.54 15.45 1.49
C SER A 357 17.21 15.49 2.25
N TYR A 358 16.55 14.36 2.36
CA TYR A 358 15.35 14.17 3.17
C TYR A 358 15.28 12.77 3.76
N VAL A 359 14.50 12.60 4.81
CA VAL A 359 14.19 11.31 5.42
C VAL A 359 12.68 11.11 5.46
N ARG A 360 12.24 9.87 5.51
CA ARG A 360 10.82 9.57 5.62
C ARG A 360 10.49 9.07 7.01
N VAL A 361 9.61 9.80 7.68
CA VAL A 361 9.06 9.40 8.98
C VAL A 361 7.77 8.64 8.71
N GLY A 362 7.78 7.33 8.97
CA GLY A 362 6.60 6.48 8.78
C GLY A 362 5.76 6.41 10.05
N THR A 363 4.47 6.69 9.92
CA THR A 363 3.44 6.55 10.95
C THR A 363 2.50 5.39 10.63
N MET A 364 3.03 4.27 10.15
CA MET A 364 2.27 3.10 9.71
C MET A 364 2.00 2.11 10.85
N GLY A 365 0.77 1.62 10.94
CA GLY A 365 0.38 0.59 11.89
C GLY A 365 0.67 0.99 13.35
N GLU A 366 1.44 0.19 14.06
CA GLU A 366 1.83 0.47 15.45
C GLU A 366 2.71 1.74 15.60
N ALA A 367 3.37 2.20 14.54
CA ALA A 367 4.14 3.45 14.58
C ALA A 367 3.25 4.71 14.68
N ALA A 368 1.94 4.60 14.41
CA ALA A 368 0.98 5.68 14.60
C ALA A 368 0.50 5.85 16.06
N ARG A 369 1.00 5.04 17.00
CA ARG A 369 0.66 5.19 18.43
C ARG A 369 1.32 6.43 19.03
N TYR A 370 0.59 7.16 19.86
CA TYR A 370 1.01 8.43 20.47
C TYR A 370 2.44 8.41 21.02
N HIS A 371 2.76 7.44 21.91
CA HIS A 371 4.09 7.37 22.54
C HIS A 371 5.24 7.19 21.55
N LYS A 372 5.00 6.49 20.42
CA LYS A 372 5.99 6.32 19.36
C LYS A 372 6.17 7.58 18.52
N VAL A 373 5.10 8.28 18.24
CA VAL A 373 5.14 9.57 17.54
C VAL A 373 5.92 10.59 18.36
N VAL A 374 5.61 10.73 19.65
CA VAL A 374 6.31 11.66 20.55
C VAL A 374 7.78 11.31 20.67
N TYR A 375 8.09 10.00 20.82
CA TYR A 375 9.50 9.55 20.90
C TYR A 375 10.27 9.80 19.61
N ALA A 376 9.63 9.60 18.45
CA ALA A 376 10.27 9.89 17.16
C ALA A 376 10.54 11.39 16.96
N VAL A 377 9.60 12.26 17.36
CA VAL A 377 9.78 13.72 17.33
C VAL A 377 10.94 14.14 18.21
N PHE A 378 10.97 13.67 19.48
CA PHE A 378 12.06 13.92 20.40
C PHE A 378 13.41 13.46 19.83
N SER A 379 13.48 12.20 19.36
CA SER A 379 14.72 11.62 18.84
C SER A 379 15.22 12.32 17.59
N LEU A 380 14.31 12.75 16.69
CA LEU A 380 14.68 13.50 15.50
C LEU A 380 15.30 14.85 15.89
N GLY A 381 14.68 15.57 16.82
CA GLY A 381 15.21 16.86 17.31
C GLY A 381 16.59 16.70 17.98
N MET A 382 16.77 15.69 18.83
CA MET A 382 18.06 15.37 19.45
C MET A 382 19.13 15.05 18.40
N ALA A 383 18.80 14.18 17.43
CA ALA A 383 19.74 13.82 16.36
C ALA A 383 20.18 15.03 15.53
N LEU A 384 19.27 15.97 15.26
CA LEU A 384 19.60 17.21 14.56
C LEU A 384 20.57 18.06 15.38
N GLN A 385 20.35 18.23 16.69
CA GLN A 385 21.28 18.95 17.57
C GLN A 385 22.64 18.27 17.68
N ASP A 386 22.67 16.94 17.85
CA ASP A 386 23.91 16.15 17.91
C ASP A 386 24.74 16.30 16.61
N LEU A 387 24.07 16.53 15.49
CA LEU A 387 24.68 16.76 14.17
C LEU A 387 24.94 18.24 13.83
N GLY A 388 24.77 19.13 14.82
CA GLY A 388 25.11 20.55 14.72
C GLY A 388 24.02 21.46 14.17
N ALA A 389 22.80 20.96 13.95
CA ALA A 389 21.66 21.81 13.56
C ALA A 389 20.92 22.36 14.78
N THR A 390 20.22 23.48 14.59
CA THR A 390 19.33 24.03 15.63
C THR A 390 17.95 23.40 15.50
N ALA A 391 17.40 22.91 16.63
CA ALA A 391 16.04 22.37 16.69
C ALA A 391 15.39 22.73 18.05
N ASP A 392 14.16 23.27 18.00
CA ASP A 392 13.32 23.48 19.19
C ASP A 392 12.60 22.15 19.54
N ILE A 393 13.28 21.33 20.33
CA ILE A 393 12.78 19.99 20.71
C ILE A 393 11.53 20.10 21.59
N ASP A 394 11.57 20.97 22.61
CA ASP A 394 10.46 21.12 23.55
C ASP A 394 9.20 21.66 22.85
N GLY A 395 9.37 22.66 21.99
CA GLY A 395 8.28 23.20 21.18
C GLY A 395 7.72 22.15 20.22
N ALA A 396 8.57 21.36 19.56
CA ALA A 396 8.16 20.33 18.64
C ALA A 396 7.37 19.20 19.34
N VAL A 397 7.83 18.75 20.51
CA VAL A 397 7.10 17.76 21.31
C VAL A 397 5.75 18.32 21.75
N ARG A 398 5.69 19.55 22.25
CA ARG A 398 4.41 20.22 22.62
C ARG A 398 3.48 20.36 21.41
N SER A 399 4.01 20.73 20.24
CA SER A 399 3.21 20.86 19.02
C SER A 399 2.62 19.52 18.57
N ALA A 400 3.40 18.42 18.63
CA ALA A 400 2.90 17.09 18.37
C ALA A 400 1.81 16.67 19.37
N GLN A 401 2.03 16.90 20.66
CA GLN A 401 1.07 16.59 21.72
C GLN A 401 -0.24 17.37 21.57
N ALA A 402 -0.19 18.62 21.15
CA ALA A 402 -1.36 19.47 20.96
C ALA A 402 -2.30 18.93 19.87
N VAL A 403 -1.77 18.23 18.85
CA VAL A 403 -2.58 17.60 17.80
C VAL A 403 -3.44 16.47 18.35
N TYR A 404 -2.97 15.73 19.35
CA TYR A 404 -3.73 14.63 19.96
C TYR A 404 -4.85 15.10 20.91
N GLY A 405 -4.90 16.40 21.27
CA GLY A 405 -6.01 16.98 22.07
C GLY A 405 -6.25 16.32 23.42
N THR A 406 -7.22 15.42 23.49
CA THR A 406 -7.68 14.79 24.74
C THR A 406 -6.86 13.53 25.10
N GLU A 407 -6.98 13.07 26.36
CA GLU A 407 -6.40 11.80 26.83
C GLU A 407 -6.85 10.59 26.00
N LYS A 408 -8.08 10.61 25.49
CA LYS A 408 -8.65 9.54 24.66
C LYS A 408 -7.91 9.40 23.33
N ASP A 409 -7.40 10.48 22.77
CA ASP A 409 -6.63 10.48 21.51
C ASP A 409 -5.19 10.00 21.71
N ARG A 410 -4.75 9.83 22.96
CA ARG A 410 -3.37 9.42 23.33
C ARG A 410 -3.23 7.92 23.59
N GLN A 411 -4.35 7.18 23.68
CA GLN A 411 -4.37 5.73 23.84
C GLN A 411 -4.21 5.01 22.51
#